data_feab72e2b2e51c0634984bbf09ab6607
#
_entry.id   feab72e2b2e51c0634984bbf09ab6607
#
_cell.length_a   1.000
_cell.length_b   1.000
_cell.length_c   1.000
_cell.angle_alpha   90.00
_cell.angle_beta   90.00
_cell.angle_gamma   90.00
#
_symmetry.space_group_name_H-M   'P 1'
#
loop_
_entity.id
_entity.type
_entity.pdbx_description
1 polymer ?
#
loop_
_entity_poly.entity_id
_entity_poly.type
_entity_poly.pdbx_seq_one_letter_code
_entity_poly.pdbx_strand_id
1 'polypeptide(L)'
;ADNYHALQLLEYLYAEKVDCIYIDPPYNTGAKDWKYNNDYVDSSDAYRHSKWLSMMEKRLKLAKKLLNPKDSTLIVTIDEKEYLHLGCLLEETFPEARIQMITSIINRKGVSRKGNRADSNKKEITQFSRVAEYLYFVMLGDASIKKSEHNMLDTPNNRIAETDGQEQVGWLSMLRRGAASHRADKPKHFYPIFVDHQKRTIVGVGEPLDLSEDRKTVQSVEGIDIVWPMRTDGSEGRWQLKRETFIAALHAGTAKLGTYNRKQN
;
A
#
# COMPACT_ATOMS: atom_id res chain seq x y z
N ALA A 1 -10.49 8.58 -25.37
CA ALA A 1 -11.93 8.27 -25.42
C ALA A 1 -12.42 8.00 -24.00
N ASP A 2 -13.64 8.43 -23.68
CA ASP A 2 -14.27 8.14 -22.40
C ASP A 2 -14.61 6.64 -22.31
N ASN A 3 -14.35 6.02 -21.18
CA ASN A 3 -14.65 4.60 -20.94
C ASN A 3 -16.15 4.27 -21.07
N TYR A 4 -17.05 5.25 -20.91
CA TYR A 4 -18.47 5.09 -21.13
C TYR A 4 -18.80 4.61 -22.56
N HIS A 5 -18.20 5.22 -23.57
CA HIS A 5 -18.40 4.80 -24.97
C HIS A 5 -17.76 3.44 -25.24
N ALA A 6 -16.62 3.15 -24.60
CA ALA A 6 -16.00 1.83 -24.72
C ALA A 6 -16.91 0.72 -24.14
N LEU A 7 -17.53 0.96 -22.99
CA LEU A 7 -18.49 0.03 -22.37
C LEU A 7 -19.72 -0.20 -23.26
N GLN A 8 -20.25 0.84 -23.94
CA GLN A 8 -21.34 0.68 -24.88
C GLN A 8 -20.96 -0.20 -26.07
N LEU A 9 -19.72 -0.09 -26.58
CA LEU A 9 -19.25 -0.96 -27.67
C LEU A 9 -19.06 -2.41 -27.19
N LEU A 10 -18.56 -2.61 -25.96
CA LEU A 10 -18.37 -3.94 -25.39
C LEU A 10 -19.71 -4.66 -25.18
N GLU A 11 -20.81 -3.97 -24.93
CA GLU A 11 -22.14 -4.57 -24.77
C GLU A 11 -22.52 -5.41 -25.97
N TYR A 12 -22.16 -5.01 -27.21
CA TYR A 12 -22.48 -5.79 -28.42
C TYR A 12 -21.81 -7.16 -28.49
N LEU A 13 -20.61 -7.30 -27.88
CA LEU A 13 -19.79 -8.51 -27.99
C LEU A 13 -19.81 -9.35 -26.70
N TYR A 14 -19.96 -8.68 -25.55
CA TYR A 14 -19.72 -9.26 -24.23
C TYR A 14 -20.93 -9.18 -23.30
N ALA A 15 -22.15 -8.91 -23.80
CA ALA A 15 -23.36 -8.94 -22.97
C ALA A 15 -23.46 -10.28 -22.23
N GLU A 16 -23.64 -10.23 -20.91
CA GLU A 16 -23.80 -11.39 -20.02
C GLU A 16 -22.65 -12.42 -20.06
N LYS A 17 -21.45 -12.00 -20.48
CA LYS A 17 -20.28 -12.90 -20.66
C LYS A 17 -19.10 -12.57 -19.73
N VAL A 18 -19.15 -11.47 -19.00
CA VAL A 18 -18.05 -11.03 -18.17
C VAL A 18 -18.20 -11.59 -16.75
N ASP A 19 -17.20 -12.34 -16.30
CA ASP A 19 -17.23 -12.99 -14.98
C ASP A 19 -16.74 -12.05 -13.85
N CYS A 20 -15.89 -11.09 -14.18
CA CYS A 20 -15.39 -10.14 -13.17
C CYS A 20 -15.16 -8.76 -13.78
N ILE A 21 -15.64 -7.73 -13.08
CA ILE A 21 -15.33 -6.32 -13.37
C ILE A 21 -14.69 -5.74 -12.12
N TYR A 22 -13.50 -5.12 -12.26
CA TYR A 22 -12.86 -4.32 -11.23
C TYR A 22 -12.81 -2.86 -11.68
N ILE A 23 -13.27 -1.96 -10.82
CA ILE A 23 -13.22 -0.52 -11.07
C ILE A 23 -12.67 0.25 -9.88
N ASP A 24 -11.85 1.24 -10.21
CA ASP A 24 -11.30 2.23 -9.28
C ASP A 24 -11.73 3.62 -9.76
N PRO A 25 -12.93 4.08 -9.38
CA PRO A 25 -13.48 5.34 -9.85
C PRO A 25 -12.77 6.53 -9.20
N PRO A 26 -12.89 7.74 -9.76
CA PRO A 26 -12.43 8.93 -9.06
C PRO A 26 -13.17 9.10 -7.74
N TYR A 27 -12.43 9.35 -6.65
CA TYR A 27 -12.97 9.37 -5.28
C TYR A 27 -13.67 10.69 -4.92
N ASN A 28 -13.88 11.58 -5.89
CA ASN A 28 -14.55 12.86 -5.70
C ASN A 28 -13.92 13.75 -4.61
N THR A 29 -12.59 13.71 -4.53
CA THR A 29 -11.83 14.43 -3.49
C THR A 29 -11.80 15.95 -3.70
N GLY A 30 -12.26 16.44 -4.87
CA GLY A 30 -12.17 17.84 -5.27
C GLY A 30 -10.82 18.22 -5.89
N ALA A 31 -9.98 17.24 -6.22
CA ALA A 31 -8.66 17.47 -6.83
C ALA A 31 -8.72 17.77 -8.34
N LYS A 32 -9.91 17.99 -8.92
CA LYS A 32 -10.13 18.16 -10.36
C LYS A 32 -9.62 16.99 -11.21
N ASP A 33 -9.77 15.78 -10.69
CA ASP A 33 -9.31 14.53 -11.27
C ASP A 33 -10.32 13.87 -12.22
N TRP A 34 -11.55 14.38 -12.26
CA TRP A 34 -12.60 13.89 -13.14
C TRP A 34 -13.48 15.02 -13.68
N LYS A 35 -14.21 14.72 -14.77
CA LYS A 35 -15.07 15.69 -15.49
C LYS A 35 -16.52 15.22 -15.52
N TYR A 36 -17.42 16.21 -15.46
CA TYR A 36 -18.83 16.07 -15.75
C TYR A 36 -19.20 17.05 -16.87
N ASN A 37 -19.78 16.56 -17.97
CA ASN A 37 -20.07 17.38 -19.17
C ASN A 37 -18.86 18.21 -19.67
N ASN A 38 -17.67 17.57 -19.70
CA ASN A 38 -16.37 18.14 -20.08
C ASN A 38 -15.74 19.14 -19.10
N ASP A 39 -16.42 19.53 -18.03
CA ASP A 39 -15.88 20.44 -17.02
C ASP A 39 -15.35 19.67 -15.81
N TYR A 40 -14.21 20.09 -15.30
CA TYR A 40 -13.67 19.53 -14.06
C TYR A 40 -14.59 19.88 -12.87
N VAL A 41 -14.87 18.90 -12.03
CA VAL A 41 -15.68 19.09 -10.82
C VAL A 41 -14.79 19.57 -9.68
N ASP A 42 -15.12 20.72 -9.14
CA ASP A 42 -14.38 21.39 -8.06
C ASP A 42 -14.89 20.94 -6.66
N SER A 43 -14.04 21.09 -5.65
CA SER A 43 -14.41 20.80 -4.25
C SER A 43 -15.53 21.71 -3.71
N SER A 44 -15.67 22.91 -4.25
CA SER A 44 -16.71 23.88 -3.89
C SER A 44 -18.06 23.66 -4.60
N ASP A 45 -18.12 22.71 -5.54
CA ASP A 45 -19.34 22.42 -6.28
C ASP A 45 -20.40 21.76 -5.36
N ALA A 46 -21.49 22.47 -5.09
CA ALA A 46 -22.58 21.98 -4.24
C ALA A 46 -23.26 20.70 -4.78
N TYR A 47 -23.17 20.46 -6.07
CA TYR A 47 -23.77 19.29 -6.74
C TYR A 47 -22.75 18.20 -7.07
N ARG A 48 -21.53 18.26 -6.53
CA ARG A 48 -20.47 17.32 -6.86
C ARG A 48 -20.85 15.84 -6.61
N HIS A 49 -21.57 15.56 -5.52
CA HIS A 49 -22.04 14.21 -5.18
C HIS A 49 -23.07 13.69 -6.18
N SER A 50 -24.07 14.53 -6.54
CA SER A 50 -25.09 14.20 -7.55
C SER A 50 -24.50 13.98 -8.94
N LYS A 51 -23.52 14.81 -9.32
CA LYS A 51 -22.79 14.66 -10.59
C LYS A 51 -22.00 13.38 -10.62
N TRP A 52 -21.34 13.05 -9.50
CA TRP A 52 -20.58 11.80 -9.35
C TRP A 52 -21.49 10.57 -9.45
N LEU A 53 -22.62 10.58 -8.72
CA LEU A 53 -23.62 9.52 -8.81
C LEU A 53 -24.15 9.34 -10.23
N SER A 54 -24.50 10.42 -10.93
CA SER A 54 -24.95 10.35 -12.32
C SER A 54 -23.89 9.77 -13.27
N MET A 55 -22.62 10.09 -13.04
CA MET A 55 -21.50 9.54 -13.80
C MET A 55 -21.33 8.03 -13.54
N MET A 56 -21.43 7.61 -12.28
CA MET A 56 -21.31 6.22 -11.87
C MET A 56 -22.51 5.37 -12.30
N GLU A 57 -23.73 5.87 -12.11
CA GLU A 57 -24.94 5.15 -12.48
C GLU A 57 -24.95 4.69 -13.94
N LYS A 58 -24.58 5.59 -14.86
CA LYS A 58 -24.50 5.26 -16.28
C LYS A 58 -23.53 4.12 -16.56
N ARG A 59 -22.39 4.07 -15.86
CA ARG A 59 -21.35 3.05 -16.02
C ARG A 59 -21.74 1.74 -15.36
N LEU A 60 -22.34 1.81 -14.16
CA LEU A 60 -22.83 0.62 -13.45
C LEU A 60 -23.95 -0.09 -14.19
N LYS A 61 -24.86 0.68 -14.84
CA LYS A 61 -25.90 0.10 -15.70
C LYS A 61 -25.33 -0.66 -16.91
N LEU A 62 -24.24 -0.16 -17.50
CA LEU A 62 -23.53 -0.88 -18.57
C LEU A 62 -22.75 -2.07 -18.01
N ALA A 63 -22.08 -1.93 -16.87
CA ALA A 63 -21.41 -3.03 -16.21
C ALA A 63 -22.40 -4.19 -15.91
N LYS A 64 -23.58 -3.88 -15.41
CA LYS A 64 -24.65 -4.88 -15.18
C LYS A 64 -25.01 -5.68 -16.42
N LYS A 65 -25.11 -5.02 -17.57
CA LYS A 65 -25.41 -5.69 -18.87
C LYS A 65 -24.26 -6.59 -19.35
N LEU A 66 -23.03 -6.28 -18.98
CA LEU A 66 -21.86 -7.08 -19.36
C LEU A 66 -21.68 -8.30 -18.44
N LEU A 67 -22.00 -8.16 -17.16
CA LEU A 67 -21.81 -9.20 -16.16
C LEU A 67 -22.70 -10.43 -16.43
N ASN A 68 -22.12 -11.62 -16.26
CA ASN A 68 -22.84 -12.87 -16.29
C ASN A 68 -23.79 -12.94 -15.08
N PRO A 69 -25.12 -13.00 -15.29
CA PRO A 69 -26.06 -12.96 -14.18
C PRO A 69 -26.03 -14.24 -13.31
N LYS A 70 -25.45 -15.33 -13.81
CA LYS A 70 -25.41 -16.62 -13.12
C LYS A 70 -24.23 -16.77 -12.17
N ASP A 71 -23.08 -16.18 -12.50
CA ASP A 71 -21.85 -16.31 -11.70
C ASP A 71 -20.85 -15.19 -12.08
N SER A 72 -20.98 -14.04 -11.45
CA SER A 72 -20.05 -12.95 -11.68
C SER A 72 -19.89 -12.03 -10.48
N THR A 73 -18.83 -11.23 -10.49
CA THR A 73 -18.54 -10.29 -9.40
C THR A 73 -18.10 -8.93 -9.95
N LEU A 74 -18.71 -7.87 -9.43
CA LEU A 74 -18.21 -6.50 -9.59
C LEU A 74 -17.47 -6.09 -8.30
N ILE A 75 -16.28 -5.54 -8.44
CA ILE A 75 -15.47 -5.01 -7.33
C ILE A 75 -15.26 -3.52 -7.56
N VAL A 76 -15.59 -2.71 -6.55
CA VAL A 76 -15.45 -1.25 -6.61
C VAL A 76 -14.68 -0.74 -5.41
N THR A 77 -13.55 -0.06 -5.66
CA THR A 77 -12.81 0.66 -4.61
C THR A 77 -13.38 2.06 -4.42
N ILE A 78 -13.38 2.56 -3.20
CA ILE A 78 -13.86 3.90 -2.87
C ILE A 78 -13.29 4.39 -1.53
N ASP A 79 -13.30 5.68 -1.29
CA ASP A 79 -12.93 6.28 -0.01
C ASP A 79 -14.14 6.77 0.82
N GLU A 80 -13.85 7.42 1.94
CA GLU A 80 -14.85 7.95 2.86
C GLU A 80 -15.72 9.07 2.27
N LYS A 81 -15.41 9.58 1.08
CA LYS A 81 -16.18 10.70 0.46
C LYS A 81 -17.48 10.21 -0.17
N GLU A 82 -17.42 9.06 -0.83
CA GLU A 82 -18.55 8.58 -1.64
C GLU A 82 -19.01 7.15 -1.27
N TYR A 83 -18.42 6.47 -0.28
CA TYR A 83 -18.76 5.07 0.01
C TYR A 83 -20.25 4.87 0.34
N LEU A 84 -20.87 5.81 1.09
CA LEU A 84 -22.29 5.72 1.41
C LEU A 84 -23.17 5.88 0.17
N HIS A 85 -22.87 6.88 -0.65
CA HIS A 85 -23.62 7.14 -1.88
C HIS A 85 -23.46 5.99 -2.88
N LEU A 86 -22.25 5.45 -3.00
CA LEU A 86 -21.98 4.28 -3.82
C LEU A 86 -22.74 3.05 -3.32
N GLY A 87 -22.77 2.81 -2.02
CA GLY A 87 -23.50 1.68 -1.43
C GLY A 87 -24.98 1.70 -1.82
N CYS A 88 -25.67 2.83 -1.62
CA CYS A 88 -27.05 3.00 -2.03
C CYS A 88 -27.25 2.79 -3.54
N LEU A 89 -26.37 3.37 -4.36
CA LEU A 89 -26.44 3.22 -5.82
C LEU A 89 -26.23 1.76 -6.28
N LEU A 90 -25.36 1.02 -5.60
CA LEU A 90 -25.14 -0.40 -5.89
C LEU A 90 -26.39 -1.24 -5.52
N GLU A 91 -27.02 -0.98 -4.38
CA GLU A 91 -28.27 -1.63 -3.97
C GLU A 91 -29.40 -1.37 -4.97
N GLU A 92 -29.54 -0.12 -5.45
CA GLU A 92 -30.54 0.23 -6.47
C GLU A 92 -30.24 -0.42 -7.82
N THR A 93 -28.97 -0.47 -8.23
CA THR A 93 -28.57 -0.98 -9.55
C THR A 93 -28.61 -2.51 -9.60
N PHE A 94 -28.26 -3.17 -8.49
CA PHE A 94 -28.11 -4.63 -8.39
C PHE A 94 -28.98 -5.22 -7.26
N PRO A 95 -30.31 -5.03 -7.26
CA PRO A 95 -31.18 -5.48 -6.17
C PRO A 95 -31.17 -7.00 -5.96
N GLU A 96 -30.75 -7.77 -6.97
CA GLU A 96 -30.63 -9.23 -6.93
C GLU A 96 -29.28 -9.72 -6.40
N ALA A 97 -28.30 -8.84 -6.27
CA ALA A 97 -26.94 -9.21 -5.89
C ALA A 97 -26.76 -9.31 -4.38
N ARG A 98 -25.79 -10.10 -3.96
CA ARG A 98 -25.24 -10.06 -2.60
C ARG A 98 -24.14 -9.01 -2.54
N ILE A 99 -24.36 -7.96 -1.79
CA ILE A 99 -23.41 -6.85 -1.67
C ILE A 99 -22.69 -6.93 -0.33
N GLN A 100 -21.36 -6.94 -0.36
CA GLN A 100 -20.52 -6.92 0.82
C GLN A 100 -19.48 -5.81 0.73
N MET A 101 -19.36 -5.01 1.79
CA MET A 101 -18.31 -4.01 1.92
C MET A 101 -17.19 -4.52 2.81
N ILE A 102 -15.94 -4.33 2.38
CA ILE A 102 -14.73 -4.63 3.14
C ILE A 102 -13.96 -3.33 3.36
N THR A 103 -13.41 -3.18 4.55
CA THR A 103 -12.52 -2.06 4.90
C THR A 103 -11.07 -2.46 4.74
N SER A 104 -10.34 -1.76 3.86
CA SER A 104 -8.89 -1.91 3.71
C SER A 104 -8.16 -0.88 4.56
N ILE A 105 -7.27 -1.33 5.44
CA ILE A 105 -6.47 -0.45 6.30
C ILE A 105 -5.23 0.01 5.56
N ILE A 106 -5.22 1.26 5.11
CA ILE A 106 -4.11 1.87 4.34
C ILE A 106 -3.07 2.57 5.22
N ASN A 107 -3.45 2.95 6.43
CA ASN A 107 -2.58 3.69 7.35
C ASN A 107 -2.80 3.26 8.81
N ARG A 108 -2.10 2.21 9.25
CA ARG A 108 -2.23 1.66 10.62
C ARG A 108 -1.86 2.64 11.73
N LYS A 109 -1.09 3.68 11.45
CA LYS A 109 -0.60 4.63 12.48
C LYS A 109 -1.51 5.84 12.65
N GLY A 110 -2.51 6.02 11.79
CA GLY A 110 -3.41 7.17 11.84
C GLY A 110 -2.73 8.54 11.68
N VAL A 111 -1.46 8.57 11.24
CA VAL A 111 -0.69 9.81 11.10
C VAL A 111 -0.78 10.31 9.66
N SER A 112 -1.18 11.56 9.48
CA SER A 112 -1.23 12.19 8.15
C SER A 112 0.17 12.24 7.52
N ARG A 113 0.30 11.70 6.30
CA ARG A 113 1.53 11.81 5.51
C ARG A 113 1.76 13.23 4.95
N LYS A 114 0.73 14.06 4.90
CA LYS A 114 0.79 15.43 4.35
C LYS A 114 1.16 16.51 5.36
N GLY A 115 1.12 16.22 6.66
CA GLY A 115 1.36 17.22 7.72
C GLY A 115 2.80 17.71 7.86
N ASN A 116 3.78 17.13 7.15
CA ASN A 116 5.18 17.44 7.43
C ASN A 116 5.90 18.28 6.36
N ARG A 117 5.23 18.83 5.36
CA ARG A 117 5.95 19.57 4.30
C ARG A 117 5.49 21.00 4.01
N ALA A 118 4.47 21.51 4.61
CA ALA A 118 3.95 22.82 4.21
C ALA A 118 3.71 23.84 5.33
N ASP A 119 4.03 23.59 6.57
CA ASP A 119 4.06 24.68 7.55
C ASP A 119 4.55 24.16 8.91
N SER A 120 5.80 24.39 9.21
CA SER A 120 6.40 24.12 10.53
C SER A 120 5.77 24.93 11.68
N ASN A 121 4.84 25.83 11.36
CA ASN A 121 4.19 26.75 12.31
C ASN A 121 2.74 26.40 12.65
N LYS A 122 2.09 25.42 11.99
CA LYS A 122 0.74 24.98 12.38
C LYS A 122 0.81 23.76 13.28
N LYS A 123 0.77 24.00 14.58
CA LYS A 123 0.73 22.99 15.66
C LYS A 123 -0.64 22.32 15.85
N GLU A 124 -1.70 22.72 15.14
CA GLU A 124 -3.03 22.17 15.34
C GLU A 124 -3.39 21.14 14.30
N ILE A 125 -3.62 19.91 14.77
CA ILE A 125 -4.23 18.84 13.97
C ILE A 125 -5.74 19.09 14.04
N THR A 126 -6.31 19.58 12.94
CA THR A 126 -7.74 19.90 12.85
C THR A 126 -8.59 18.72 12.36
N GLN A 127 -7.98 17.62 11.90
CA GLN A 127 -8.69 16.48 11.33
C GLN A 127 -7.99 15.16 11.68
N PHE A 128 -8.78 14.12 11.87
CA PHE A 128 -8.26 12.75 11.92
C PHE A 128 -7.65 12.35 10.59
N SER A 129 -6.59 11.56 10.64
CA SER A 129 -5.98 11.02 9.43
C SER A 129 -6.83 9.94 8.82
N ARG A 130 -6.91 9.91 7.50
CA ARG A 130 -7.50 8.82 6.76
C ARG A 130 -6.72 7.52 7.03
N VAL A 131 -7.40 6.50 7.50
CA VAL A 131 -6.80 5.21 7.87
C VAL A 131 -7.29 4.06 7.01
N ALA A 132 -8.40 4.24 6.30
CA ALA A 132 -9.07 3.19 5.57
C ALA A 132 -9.51 3.61 4.17
N GLU A 133 -9.70 2.63 3.31
CA GLU A 133 -10.44 2.65 2.06
C GLU A 133 -11.45 1.51 2.08
N TYR A 134 -12.45 1.59 1.21
CA TYR A 134 -13.54 0.63 1.16
C TYR A 134 -13.56 -0.09 -0.18
N LEU A 135 -13.93 -1.37 -0.16
CA LEU A 135 -14.13 -2.18 -1.34
C LEU A 135 -15.53 -2.77 -1.27
N TYR A 136 -16.34 -2.54 -2.28
CA TYR A 136 -17.61 -3.22 -2.46
C TYR A 136 -17.43 -4.43 -3.36
N PHE A 137 -17.95 -5.57 -2.93
CA PHE A 137 -18.09 -6.78 -3.69
C PHE A 137 -19.56 -6.98 -3.99
N VAL A 138 -19.95 -6.92 -5.26
CA VAL A 138 -21.31 -7.14 -5.74
C VAL A 138 -21.32 -8.50 -6.45
N MET A 139 -21.88 -9.50 -5.81
CA MET A 139 -21.86 -10.90 -6.26
C MET A 139 -23.21 -11.28 -6.84
N LEU A 140 -23.24 -11.67 -8.12
CA LEU A 140 -24.44 -12.08 -8.84
C LEU A 140 -24.54 -13.61 -8.87
N GLY A 141 -25.77 -14.13 -8.82
CA GLY A 141 -26.07 -15.54 -8.91
C GLY A 141 -25.30 -16.40 -7.90
N ASP A 142 -24.59 -17.41 -8.39
CA ASP A 142 -23.84 -18.38 -7.59
C ASP A 142 -22.42 -17.94 -7.25
N ALA A 143 -22.03 -16.73 -7.63
CA ALA A 143 -20.70 -16.21 -7.35
C ALA A 143 -20.34 -16.35 -5.88
N SER A 144 -19.18 -16.90 -5.56
CA SER A 144 -18.76 -17.19 -4.20
C SER A 144 -17.30 -16.86 -3.96
N ILE A 145 -17.00 -16.41 -2.74
CA ILE A 145 -15.61 -16.17 -2.31
C ILE A 145 -15.06 -17.51 -1.81
N LYS A 146 -13.98 -17.98 -2.46
CA LYS A 146 -13.26 -19.18 -2.02
C LYS A 146 -11.99 -18.77 -1.28
N LYS A 147 -11.70 -19.48 -0.18
CA LYS A 147 -10.43 -19.30 0.52
C LYS A 147 -9.30 -19.77 -0.40
N SER A 148 -8.32 -18.89 -0.64
CA SER A 148 -7.09 -19.27 -1.33
C SER A 148 -6.23 -20.13 -0.41
N GLU A 149 -5.71 -21.24 -0.92
CA GLU A 149 -4.70 -22.05 -0.23
C GLU A 149 -3.31 -21.42 -0.35
N HIS A 150 -3.13 -20.48 -1.26
CA HIS A 150 -1.87 -19.78 -1.48
C HIS A 150 -1.91 -18.37 -0.88
N ASN A 151 -0.82 -17.99 -0.22
CA ASN A 151 -0.65 -16.62 0.22
C ASN A 151 -0.39 -15.73 -1.01
N MET A 152 -1.36 -14.88 -1.36
CA MET A 152 -1.26 -13.96 -2.51
C MET A 152 -0.13 -12.91 -2.37
N LEU A 153 0.46 -12.78 -1.17
CA LEU A 153 1.60 -11.91 -0.92
C LEU A 153 2.95 -12.59 -1.19
N ASP A 154 2.94 -13.89 -1.51
CA ASP A 154 4.14 -14.64 -1.90
C ASP A 154 4.55 -14.28 -3.32
N THR A 155 5.33 -13.23 -3.44
CA THR A 155 6.05 -12.95 -4.68
C THR A 155 7.25 -13.91 -4.79
N PRO A 156 7.76 -14.22 -6.01
CA PRO A 156 8.92 -15.09 -6.20
C PRO A 156 10.16 -14.71 -5.37
N ASN A 157 10.26 -13.44 -4.96
CA ASN A 157 11.32 -12.93 -4.10
C ASN A 157 11.02 -13.08 -2.59
N ASN A 158 9.82 -13.51 -2.20
CA ASN A 158 9.37 -13.69 -0.83
C ASN A 158 9.01 -15.15 -0.52
N ARG A 159 9.40 -16.11 -1.35
CA ARG A 159 9.22 -17.53 -1.04
C ARG A 159 10.06 -17.88 0.19
N ILE A 160 9.42 -17.82 1.34
CA ILE A 160 9.88 -18.43 2.57
C ILE A 160 9.53 -19.91 2.41
N ALA A 161 10.54 -20.76 2.48
CA ALA A 161 10.36 -22.21 2.40
C ALA A 161 9.23 -22.65 3.34
N GLU A 162 8.29 -23.41 2.82
CA GLU A 162 7.25 -24.11 3.58
C GLU A 162 7.94 -24.97 4.63
N THR A 163 7.81 -24.58 5.88
CA THR A 163 8.12 -25.46 7.03
C THR A 163 6.82 -25.65 7.78
N ASP A 164 6.48 -26.89 7.87
CA ASP A 164 5.38 -27.56 8.55
C ASP A 164 4.87 -26.81 9.80
N GLY A 165 3.65 -26.27 9.74
CA GLY A 165 2.84 -25.92 10.94
C GLY A 165 3.25 -24.72 11.79
N GLN A 166 4.26 -23.90 11.42
CA GLN A 166 4.66 -22.71 12.18
C GLN A 166 4.14 -21.41 11.55
N GLU A 167 3.74 -20.44 12.39
CA GLU A 167 3.34 -19.11 11.97
C GLU A 167 4.36 -18.52 10.97
N GLN A 168 3.90 -18.14 9.77
CA GLN A 168 4.75 -17.54 8.75
C GLN A 168 5.18 -16.14 9.19
N VAL A 169 6.44 -15.99 9.55
CA VAL A 169 7.04 -14.71 9.90
C VAL A 169 7.52 -13.98 8.64
N GLY A 170 6.82 -12.92 8.24
CA GLY A 170 7.25 -12.04 7.15
C GLY A 170 8.43 -11.16 7.57
N TRP A 171 9.59 -11.30 6.90
CA TRP A 171 10.79 -10.49 7.18
C TRP A 171 10.82 -9.22 6.32
N LEU A 172 11.02 -8.07 6.95
CA LEU A 172 11.16 -6.77 6.30
C LEU A 172 12.62 -6.32 6.24
N SER A 173 13.01 -5.69 5.14
CA SER A 173 14.35 -5.10 5.02
C SER A 173 14.57 -4.02 6.08
N MET A 174 15.72 -4.07 6.77
CA MET A 174 16.13 -3.03 7.73
C MET A 174 16.46 -1.69 7.06
N LEU A 175 16.90 -1.70 5.79
CA LEU A 175 17.20 -0.48 5.05
C LEU A 175 15.91 0.29 4.74
N ARG A 176 15.85 1.56 5.13
CA ARG A 176 14.73 2.45 4.80
C ARG A 176 14.76 2.82 3.32
N ARG A 177 13.64 2.61 2.63
CA ARG A 177 13.44 3.01 1.22
C ARG A 177 12.35 4.09 1.13
N GLY A 178 12.33 4.83 -0.01
CA GLY A 178 11.32 5.86 -0.27
C GLY A 178 11.62 7.19 0.42
N ALA A 179 10.59 7.95 0.74
CA ALA A 179 10.72 9.27 1.35
C ALA A 179 11.43 9.22 2.72
N ALA A 180 12.24 10.24 3.03
CA ALA A 180 13.02 10.36 4.26
C ALA A 180 13.90 9.12 4.51
N SER A 181 14.67 8.69 3.50
CA SER A 181 15.55 7.51 3.54
C SER A 181 17.04 7.83 3.61
N HIS A 182 17.43 9.10 3.59
CA HIS A 182 18.81 9.52 3.69
C HIS A 182 19.28 9.65 5.16
N ARG A 183 20.60 9.54 5.37
CA ARG A 183 21.24 9.76 6.68
C ARG A 183 20.81 11.08 7.32
N ALA A 184 20.80 12.17 6.54
CA ALA A 184 20.43 13.51 7.00
C ALA A 184 18.99 13.60 7.55
N ASP A 185 18.08 12.76 7.11
CA ASP A 185 16.68 12.76 7.60
C ASP A 185 16.59 12.31 9.08
N LYS A 186 17.44 11.35 9.46
CA LYS A 186 17.51 10.84 10.84
C LYS A 186 18.92 10.32 11.18
N PRO A 187 19.87 11.16 11.57
CA PRO A 187 21.27 10.77 11.80
C PRO A 187 21.43 9.60 12.79
N LYS A 188 20.65 9.58 13.88
CA LYS A 188 20.67 8.50 14.89
C LYS A 188 20.25 7.11 14.36
N HIS A 189 19.84 7.01 13.11
CA HIS A 189 19.56 5.75 12.42
C HIS A 189 20.68 5.32 11.47
N PHE A 190 21.82 6.01 11.50
CA PHE A 190 23.02 5.68 10.73
C PHE A 190 24.09 5.14 11.67
N TYR A 191 24.13 3.82 11.82
CA TYR A 191 25.06 3.11 12.69
C TYR A 191 25.54 1.82 12.01
N PRO A 192 26.76 1.33 12.35
CA PRO A 192 27.30 0.10 11.78
C PRO A 192 26.69 -1.14 12.45
N ILE A 193 26.50 -2.17 11.65
CA ILE A 193 26.17 -3.53 12.10
C ILE A 193 27.38 -4.40 11.80
N PHE A 194 27.90 -5.07 12.82
CA PHE A 194 29.06 -5.96 12.71
C PHE A 194 28.60 -7.40 12.45
N VAL A 195 29.11 -8.01 11.37
CA VAL A 195 28.68 -9.32 10.90
C VAL A 195 29.89 -10.25 10.79
N ASP A 196 29.86 -11.37 11.49
CA ASP A 196 30.79 -12.47 11.25
C ASP A 196 30.38 -13.17 9.95
N HIS A 197 31.19 -13.01 8.90
CA HIS A 197 30.87 -13.54 7.57
C HIS A 197 31.01 -15.07 7.48
N GLN A 198 31.82 -15.68 8.34
CA GLN A 198 31.99 -17.14 8.37
C GLN A 198 30.78 -17.81 9.02
N LYS A 199 30.39 -17.30 10.18
CA LYS A 199 29.23 -17.82 10.94
C LYS A 199 27.89 -17.29 10.43
N ARG A 200 27.90 -16.28 9.58
CA ARG A 200 26.70 -15.56 9.10
C ARG A 200 25.81 -15.08 10.23
N THR A 201 26.42 -14.48 11.25
CA THR A 201 25.72 -13.97 12.43
C THR A 201 26.06 -12.49 12.66
N ILE A 202 25.09 -11.74 13.22
CA ILE A 202 25.34 -10.38 13.71
C ILE A 202 26.03 -10.51 15.06
N VAL A 203 27.24 -9.95 15.18
CA VAL A 203 28.08 -10.03 16.38
C VAL A 203 28.08 -8.76 17.19
N GLY A 204 27.58 -7.65 16.62
CA GLY A 204 27.50 -6.39 17.34
C GLY A 204 26.79 -5.28 16.55
N VAL A 205 26.49 -4.19 17.25
CA VAL A 205 25.88 -2.98 16.69
C VAL A 205 26.62 -1.78 17.28
N GLY A 206 27.28 -1.00 16.42
CA GLY A 206 28.04 0.18 16.85
C GLY A 206 27.18 1.39 17.18
N GLU A 207 27.83 2.46 17.62
CA GLU A 207 27.16 3.73 17.90
C GLU A 207 26.77 4.46 16.61
N PRO A 208 25.67 5.24 16.61
CA PRO A 208 25.33 6.10 15.50
C PRO A 208 26.41 7.15 15.28
N LEU A 209 26.76 7.39 14.02
CA LEU A 209 27.68 8.47 13.65
C LEU A 209 26.94 9.78 13.40
N ASP A 210 27.48 10.89 13.91
CA ASP A 210 27.00 12.22 13.61
C ASP A 210 27.23 12.58 12.12
N LEU A 211 26.48 13.56 11.61
CA LEU A 211 26.56 13.93 10.18
C LEU A 211 27.96 14.39 9.75
N SER A 212 28.75 14.92 10.66
CA SER A 212 30.13 15.38 10.44
C SER A 212 31.16 14.23 10.41
N GLU A 213 30.78 13.03 10.85
CA GLU A 213 31.70 11.90 10.97
C GLU A 213 31.65 11.02 9.71
N ASP A 214 32.83 10.66 9.19
CA ASP A 214 32.94 9.74 8.07
C ASP A 214 32.86 8.29 8.57
N ARG A 215 32.01 7.48 7.94
CA ARG A 215 31.88 6.04 8.23
C ARG A 215 33.19 5.26 8.13
N LYS A 216 34.17 5.77 7.38
CA LYS A 216 35.50 5.17 7.24
C LYS A 216 36.34 5.24 8.52
N THR A 217 35.95 6.06 9.51
CA THR A 217 36.62 6.10 10.81
C THR A 217 36.40 4.84 11.64
N VAL A 218 35.31 4.09 11.35
CA VAL A 218 35.03 2.83 12.02
C VAL A 218 35.86 1.72 11.39
N GLN A 219 36.80 1.18 12.17
CA GLN A 219 37.70 0.12 11.71
C GLN A 219 37.07 -1.25 11.83
N SER A 220 37.27 -2.10 10.81
CA SER A 220 36.89 -3.51 10.88
C SER A 220 37.95 -4.35 11.59
N VAL A 221 37.52 -5.40 12.25
CA VAL A 221 38.38 -6.45 12.80
C VAL A 221 38.43 -7.59 11.80
N GLU A 222 39.54 -8.30 11.72
CA GLU A 222 39.68 -9.46 10.82
C GLU A 222 38.54 -10.47 11.02
N GLY A 223 37.90 -10.86 9.93
CA GLY A 223 36.75 -11.77 9.95
C GLY A 223 35.38 -11.13 10.22
N ILE A 224 35.34 -9.82 10.55
CA ILE A 224 34.14 -9.07 10.81
C ILE A 224 33.87 -8.03 9.71
N ASP A 225 32.76 -8.14 9.04
CA ASP A 225 32.32 -7.16 8.05
C ASP A 225 31.48 -6.07 8.72
N ILE A 226 31.64 -4.83 8.27
CA ILE A 226 30.85 -3.69 8.73
C ILE A 226 29.78 -3.39 7.70
N VAL A 227 28.51 -3.53 8.09
CA VAL A 227 27.35 -3.27 7.21
C VAL A 227 26.74 -1.92 7.55
N TRP A 228 26.73 -1.04 6.58
CA TRP A 228 26.13 0.30 6.65
C TRP A 228 24.82 0.35 5.85
N PRO A 229 23.89 1.26 6.17
CA PRO A 229 22.66 1.43 5.42
C PRO A 229 22.91 2.18 4.10
N MET A 230 23.62 1.57 3.18
CA MET A 230 23.91 2.16 1.88
C MET A 230 22.75 1.97 0.91
N ARG A 231 22.45 3.00 0.13
CA ARG A 231 21.44 2.96 -0.92
C ARG A 231 22.04 2.38 -2.19
N THR A 232 21.18 1.95 -3.10
CA THR A 232 21.59 1.37 -4.40
C THR A 232 22.35 2.33 -5.30
N ASP A 233 22.17 3.65 -5.09
CA ASP A 233 22.90 4.73 -5.78
C ASP A 233 24.26 5.06 -5.13
N GLY A 234 24.66 4.32 -4.09
CA GLY A 234 25.90 4.53 -3.35
C GLY A 234 25.84 5.63 -2.30
N SER A 235 24.72 6.33 -2.17
CA SER A 235 24.54 7.35 -1.13
C SER A 235 24.25 6.74 0.24
N GLU A 236 24.53 7.52 1.32
CA GLU A 236 24.28 7.11 2.68
C GLU A 236 22.78 7.20 3.01
N GLY A 237 22.21 6.05 3.29
CA GLY A 237 20.82 5.90 3.71
C GLY A 237 20.67 5.88 5.23
N ARG A 238 19.64 5.20 5.72
CA ARG A 238 19.42 4.96 7.14
C ARG A 238 18.69 3.66 7.41
N TRP A 239 18.88 3.13 8.61
CA TRP A 239 18.08 2.00 9.08
C TRP A 239 16.63 2.40 9.40
N GLN A 240 15.72 1.45 9.40
CA GLN A 240 14.32 1.68 9.81
C GLN A 240 14.20 1.85 11.33
N LEU A 241 14.99 1.10 12.09
CA LEU A 241 14.97 1.09 13.55
C LEU A 241 16.10 1.96 14.12
N LYS A 242 15.89 2.54 15.28
CA LYS A 242 16.95 3.07 16.10
C LYS A 242 17.83 1.93 16.62
N ARG A 243 19.08 2.25 17.00
CA ARG A 243 20.03 1.27 17.50
C ARG A 243 19.48 0.43 18.65
N GLU A 244 18.93 1.07 19.68
CA GLU A 244 18.42 0.40 20.88
C GLU A 244 17.25 -0.55 20.52
N THR A 245 16.36 -0.09 19.65
CA THR A 245 15.21 -0.90 19.17
C THR A 245 15.69 -2.10 18.34
N PHE A 246 16.76 -1.91 17.57
CA PHE A 246 17.33 -3.02 16.78
C PHE A 246 18.03 -4.04 17.67
N ILE A 247 18.77 -3.60 18.68
CA ILE A 247 19.40 -4.51 19.67
C ILE A 247 18.33 -5.31 20.42
N ALA A 248 17.25 -4.66 20.86
CA ALA A 248 16.13 -5.35 21.51
C ALA A 248 15.48 -6.38 20.56
N ALA A 249 15.32 -6.03 19.27
CA ALA A 249 14.78 -6.95 18.27
C ALA A 249 15.69 -8.16 18.00
N LEU A 250 17.02 -7.97 18.05
CA LEU A 250 17.98 -9.08 17.95
C LEU A 250 17.84 -10.04 19.14
N HIS A 251 17.77 -9.51 20.36
CA HIS A 251 17.61 -10.33 21.57
C HIS A 251 16.26 -11.07 21.60
N ALA A 252 15.22 -10.44 21.06
CA ALA A 252 13.89 -11.04 20.95
C ALA A 252 13.73 -12.03 19.77
N GLY A 253 14.79 -12.22 18.94
CA GLY A 253 14.73 -13.07 17.74
C GLY A 253 13.85 -12.50 16.61
N THR A 254 13.38 -11.24 16.72
CA THR A 254 12.56 -10.57 15.71
C THR A 254 13.38 -9.80 14.67
N ALA A 255 14.71 -9.86 14.76
CA ALA A 255 15.64 -9.41 13.74
C ALA A 255 16.73 -10.48 13.51
N LYS A 256 17.10 -10.66 12.24
CA LYS A 256 18.16 -11.61 11.87
C LYS A 256 18.91 -11.13 10.62
N LEU A 257 20.09 -11.71 10.38
CA LEU A 257 20.79 -11.53 9.12
C LEU A 257 20.04 -12.28 8.01
N GLY A 258 19.71 -11.54 6.94
CA GLY A 258 19.11 -12.11 5.73
C GLY A 258 20.16 -12.65 4.76
N THR A 259 19.82 -12.68 3.46
CA THR A 259 20.80 -13.03 2.42
C THR A 259 21.89 -11.96 2.37
N TYR A 260 23.11 -12.34 2.68
CA TYR A 260 24.27 -11.46 2.74
C TYR A 260 25.07 -11.55 1.44
N ASN A 261 25.31 -10.42 0.79
CA ASN A 261 26.11 -10.33 -0.43
C ASN A 261 27.31 -9.40 -0.20
N ARG A 262 28.49 -9.96 -0.05
CA ARG A 262 29.75 -9.23 0.20
C ARG A 262 30.13 -8.23 -0.89
N LYS A 263 29.64 -8.41 -2.13
CA LYS A 263 29.97 -7.53 -3.27
C LYS A 263 29.26 -6.17 -3.26
N GLN A 264 28.33 -5.94 -2.33
CA GLN A 264 27.53 -4.69 -2.25
C GLN A 264 27.92 -3.79 -1.07
N ASN A 265 28.97 -4.13 -0.30
CA ASN A 265 29.43 -3.33 0.84
C ASN A 265 30.77 -2.68 0.56
#